data_4a370a444cc17d8717addffe40bb1531
#
_entry.id   4a370a444cc17d8717addffe40bb1531
#
_cell.length_a   1.000
_cell.length_b   1.000
_cell.length_c   1.000
_cell.angle_alpha   90.00
_cell.angle_beta   90.00
_cell.angle_gamma   90.00
#
_symmetry.space_group_name_H-M   'P 1'
#
loop_
_entity.id
_entity.type
_entity.pdbx_description
1 polymer ?
#
loop_
_entity_poly.entity_id
_entity_poly.type
_entity_poly.pdbx_seq_one_letter_code
_entity_poly.pdbx_strand_id
1 'polypeptide(L)'
;MRTQVIEGSIAALRRLYVFPDVAAKLETLLRDRARAGAYNRITSAKALADQLTNDLQSVSHDKHMRMRHSAKPVPDDPPLNAPPSDANKADMRRMARQLNAGFVKVERLDGNIGYLRLDYFLHGDDVGPRAAAAMTLLATTDALILDLRQNHGGDPATVALIVSYLYDAYAEVHINDIYDRPTDSTRQFWTLSALPGPRYADKPVYVLTSGQTFSGGEECAYDLQTLKRATLIGEVTGGGANAGGPVKVGTHFSLFVPTGRAVNPVTKTNWEGVGVKPDIATTAAQAFDTAYLQALRAQRKRITAQDAPHLSREIDQALRTLSRTP
;
A
#
# COMPACT_ATOMS: atom_id res chain seq x y z
N MET A 1 -2.37 -34.80 2.48
CA MET A 1 -1.90 -33.40 2.55
C MET A 1 -1.91 -32.74 1.19
N ARG A 2 -1.09 -33.13 0.18
CA ARG A 2 -1.01 -32.42 -1.14
C ARG A 2 -2.37 -32.31 -1.83
N THR A 3 -3.08 -33.41 -1.99
CA THR A 3 -4.43 -33.45 -2.59
C THR A 3 -5.39 -32.50 -1.86
N GLN A 4 -5.38 -32.52 -0.52
CA GLN A 4 -6.23 -31.64 0.28
C GLN A 4 -5.93 -30.15 0.02
N VAL A 5 -4.65 -29.77 -0.04
CA VAL A 5 -4.24 -28.38 -0.30
C VAL A 5 -4.64 -27.92 -1.70
N ILE A 6 -4.46 -28.78 -2.71
CA ILE A 6 -4.82 -28.49 -4.10
C ILE A 6 -6.33 -28.32 -4.23
N GLU A 7 -7.13 -29.29 -3.74
CA GLU A 7 -8.59 -29.20 -3.81
C GLU A 7 -9.14 -28.04 -2.97
N GLY A 8 -8.56 -27.79 -1.79
CA GLY A 8 -8.90 -26.62 -0.98
C GLY A 8 -8.61 -25.30 -1.70
N SER A 9 -7.48 -25.22 -2.40
CA SER A 9 -7.13 -24.04 -3.21
C SER A 9 -8.11 -23.84 -4.37
N ILE A 10 -8.46 -24.90 -5.09
CA ILE A 10 -9.43 -24.84 -6.18
C ILE A 10 -10.79 -24.36 -5.67
N ALA A 11 -11.25 -24.94 -4.56
CA ALA A 11 -12.53 -24.55 -3.94
C ALA A 11 -12.55 -23.07 -3.51
N ALA A 12 -11.46 -22.59 -2.88
CA ALA A 12 -11.32 -21.21 -2.46
C ALA A 12 -11.32 -20.24 -3.65
N LEU A 13 -10.55 -20.55 -4.70
CA LEU A 13 -10.46 -19.73 -5.91
C LEU A 13 -11.80 -19.64 -6.65
N ARG A 14 -12.49 -20.75 -6.86
CA ARG A 14 -13.80 -20.76 -7.48
C ARG A 14 -14.82 -19.90 -6.74
N ARG A 15 -14.81 -19.98 -5.43
CA ARG A 15 -15.77 -19.27 -4.57
C ARG A 15 -15.44 -17.78 -4.44
N LEU A 16 -14.17 -17.42 -4.33
CA LEU A 16 -13.76 -16.12 -3.79
C LEU A 16 -12.97 -15.24 -4.75
N TYR A 17 -12.14 -15.82 -5.64
CA TYR A 17 -11.23 -15.02 -6.46
C TYR A 17 -12.01 -14.05 -7.36
N VAL A 18 -11.58 -12.78 -7.38
CA VAL A 18 -12.30 -11.67 -8.04
C VAL A 18 -12.51 -11.85 -9.54
N PHE A 19 -11.71 -12.71 -10.21
CA PHE A 19 -11.84 -13.03 -11.63
C PHE A 19 -12.23 -14.51 -11.85
N PRO A 20 -13.54 -14.84 -12.01
CA PRO A 20 -14.02 -16.21 -12.17
C PRO A 20 -13.39 -16.97 -13.34
N ASP A 21 -13.21 -16.28 -14.47
CA ASP A 21 -12.61 -16.89 -15.68
C ASP A 21 -11.15 -17.28 -15.46
N VAL A 22 -10.40 -16.48 -14.70
CA VAL A 22 -9.03 -16.82 -14.31
C VAL A 22 -9.03 -17.94 -13.28
N ALA A 23 -9.98 -17.97 -12.33
CA ALA A 23 -10.13 -19.06 -11.38
C ALA A 23 -10.33 -20.41 -12.08
N ALA A 24 -11.11 -20.46 -13.17
CA ALA A 24 -11.30 -21.67 -13.97
C ALA A 24 -10.00 -22.13 -14.67
N LYS A 25 -9.19 -21.19 -15.17
CA LYS A 25 -7.86 -21.49 -15.74
C LYS A 25 -6.90 -22.03 -14.68
N LEU A 26 -6.92 -21.45 -13.48
CA LEU A 26 -6.10 -21.90 -12.35
C LEU A 26 -6.48 -23.29 -11.88
N GLU A 27 -7.76 -23.62 -11.83
CA GLU A 27 -8.24 -24.99 -11.55
C GLU A 27 -7.69 -25.98 -12.56
N THR A 28 -7.83 -25.69 -13.86
CA THR A 28 -7.30 -26.54 -14.94
C THR A 28 -5.80 -26.76 -14.74
N LEU A 29 -5.03 -25.70 -14.54
CA LEU A 29 -3.59 -25.78 -14.29
C LEU A 29 -3.25 -26.70 -13.11
N LEU A 30 -3.89 -26.49 -11.96
CA LEU A 30 -3.60 -27.24 -10.75
C LEU A 30 -3.94 -28.73 -10.91
N ARG A 31 -5.06 -29.05 -11.56
CA ARG A 31 -5.46 -30.43 -11.84
C ARG A 31 -4.52 -31.13 -12.82
N ASP A 32 -4.10 -30.44 -13.88
CA ASP A 32 -3.20 -31.01 -14.88
C ASP A 32 -1.81 -31.25 -14.28
N ARG A 33 -1.28 -30.31 -13.51
CA ARG A 33 0.00 -30.51 -12.82
C ARG A 33 -0.06 -31.63 -11.78
N ALA A 34 -1.16 -31.72 -11.05
CA ALA A 34 -1.36 -32.82 -10.09
C ALA A 34 -1.38 -34.20 -10.78
N ARG A 35 -2.14 -34.31 -11.90
CA ARG A 35 -2.20 -35.54 -12.72
C ARG A 35 -0.85 -35.90 -13.32
N ALA A 36 -0.09 -34.92 -13.77
CA ALA A 36 1.28 -35.10 -14.27
C ALA A 36 2.31 -35.44 -13.17
N GLY A 37 1.91 -35.49 -11.89
CA GLY A 37 2.79 -35.78 -10.77
C GLY A 37 3.79 -34.68 -10.43
N ALA A 38 3.55 -33.44 -10.88
CA ALA A 38 4.47 -32.32 -10.71
C ALA A 38 4.84 -32.04 -9.24
N TYR A 39 3.95 -32.37 -8.30
CA TYR A 39 4.16 -32.15 -6.87
C TYR A 39 4.70 -33.39 -6.13
N ASN A 40 4.82 -34.57 -6.78
CA ASN A 40 5.12 -35.82 -6.11
C ASN A 40 6.51 -35.85 -5.45
N ARG A 41 7.50 -35.20 -6.06
CA ARG A 41 8.89 -35.18 -5.58
C ARG A 41 9.15 -34.08 -4.55
N ILE A 42 8.18 -33.22 -4.25
CA ILE A 42 8.35 -32.13 -3.28
C ILE A 42 8.23 -32.72 -1.86
N THR A 43 9.29 -32.68 -1.09
CA THR A 43 9.36 -33.31 0.25
C THR A 43 9.04 -32.33 1.39
N SER A 44 9.20 -31.00 1.19
CA SER A 44 8.93 -30.02 2.23
C SER A 44 7.62 -29.25 1.98
N ALA A 45 6.90 -28.97 3.07
CA ALA A 45 5.65 -28.21 3.01
C ALA A 45 5.88 -26.76 2.51
N LYS A 46 7.03 -26.14 2.89
CA LYS A 46 7.41 -24.84 2.40
C LYS A 46 7.64 -24.86 0.90
N ALA A 47 8.40 -25.84 0.38
CA ALA A 47 8.64 -25.95 -1.07
C ALA A 47 7.34 -26.20 -1.85
N LEU A 48 6.37 -26.92 -1.27
CA LEU A 48 5.04 -27.08 -1.87
C LEU A 48 4.31 -25.72 -1.93
N ALA A 49 4.36 -24.94 -0.87
CA ALA A 49 3.74 -23.61 -0.85
C ALA A 49 4.38 -22.68 -1.89
N ASP A 50 5.71 -22.68 -1.99
CA ASP A 50 6.45 -21.87 -2.96
C ASP A 50 6.10 -22.30 -4.41
N GLN A 51 6.05 -23.61 -4.70
CA GLN A 51 5.68 -24.12 -6.02
C GLN A 51 4.25 -23.78 -6.40
N LEU A 52 3.29 -23.96 -5.47
CA LEU A 52 1.89 -23.58 -5.72
C LEU A 52 1.73 -22.07 -5.93
N THR A 53 2.48 -21.24 -5.22
CA THR A 53 2.52 -19.81 -5.46
C THR A 53 2.98 -19.49 -6.87
N ASN A 54 4.10 -20.07 -7.31
CA ASN A 54 4.63 -19.87 -8.66
C ASN A 54 3.63 -20.30 -9.73
N ASP A 55 3.01 -21.47 -9.55
CA ASP A 55 2.02 -21.99 -10.48
C ASP A 55 0.79 -21.08 -10.58
N LEU A 56 0.27 -20.63 -9.46
CA LEU A 56 -0.87 -19.71 -9.42
C LEU A 56 -0.55 -18.37 -10.08
N GLN A 57 0.60 -17.78 -9.74
CA GLN A 57 1.02 -16.50 -10.31
C GLN A 57 1.39 -16.58 -11.79
N SER A 58 1.79 -17.75 -12.31
CA SER A 58 2.11 -17.94 -13.74
C SER A 58 0.91 -17.71 -14.65
N VAL A 59 -0.31 -17.87 -14.14
CA VAL A 59 -1.57 -17.69 -14.89
C VAL A 59 -2.32 -16.44 -14.46
N SER A 60 -2.39 -16.19 -13.14
CA SER A 60 -3.13 -15.04 -12.63
C SER A 60 -2.36 -13.72 -12.81
N HIS A 61 -1.03 -13.78 -12.81
CA HIS A 61 -0.13 -12.62 -12.70
C HIS A 61 -0.37 -11.76 -11.46
N ASP A 62 -1.19 -12.22 -10.53
CA ASP A 62 -1.59 -11.54 -9.31
C ASP A 62 -0.58 -11.81 -8.18
N LYS A 63 0.21 -10.80 -7.84
CA LYS A 63 1.29 -10.91 -6.84
C LYS A 63 0.79 -11.06 -5.40
N HIS A 64 -0.49 -10.76 -5.12
CA HIS A 64 -1.11 -11.05 -3.84
C HIS A 64 -1.39 -12.54 -3.65
N MET A 65 -1.62 -13.29 -4.73
CA MET A 65 -1.95 -14.71 -4.67
C MET A 65 -0.74 -15.54 -4.23
N ARG A 66 -0.66 -15.80 -2.93
CA ARG A 66 0.48 -16.50 -2.32
C ARG A 66 0.02 -17.60 -1.36
N MET A 67 0.56 -18.79 -1.55
CA MET A 67 0.41 -19.91 -0.62
C MET A 67 1.38 -19.76 0.54
N ARG A 68 0.91 -19.99 1.77
CA ARG A 68 1.75 -20.00 2.97
C ARG A 68 1.59 -21.30 3.73
N HIS A 69 2.69 -21.80 4.26
CA HIS A 69 2.71 -22.91 5.21
C HIS A 69 2.94 -22.39 6.62
N SER A 70 2.19 -22.91 7.59
CA SER A 70 2.32 -22.61 9.02
C SER A 70 2.69 -23.87 9.81
N ALA A 71 3.62 -23.77 10.75
CA ALA A 71 3.93 -24.84 11.69
C ALA A 71 2.74 -25.15 12.63
N LYS A 72 1.91 -24.16 12.94
CA LYS A 72 0.67 -24.30 13.70
C LYS A 72 -0.50 -24.51 12.74
N PRO A 73 -1.53 -25.26 13.14
CA PRO A 73 -2.76 -25.35 12.35
C PRO A 73 -3.33 -23.98 12.03
N VAL A 74 -3.74 -23.77 10.79
CA VAL A 74 -4.44 -22.56 10.35
C VAL A 74 -5.87 -22.63 10.90
N PRO A 75 -6.34 -21.58 11.59
CA PRO A 75 -7.73 -21.49 12.06
C PRO A 75 -8.72 -21.63 10.91
N ASP A 76 -9.95 -22.04 11.20
CA ASP A 76 -11.01 -22.05 10.23
C ASP A 76 -11.36 -20.61 9.80
N ASP A 77 -11.73 -20.46 8.53
CA ASP A 77 -12.17 -19.16 8.02
C ASP A 77 -13.47 -18.74 8.73
N PRO A 78 -13.58 -17.48 9.15
CA PRO A 78 -14.83 -16.97 9.68
C PRO A 78 -15.90 -16.94 8.57
N PRO A 79 -17.19 -16.90 8.93
CA PRO A 79 -18.25 -16.61 7.96
C PRO A 79 -17.96 -15.32 7.19
N LEU A 80 -18.40 -15.26 5.93
CA LEU A 80 -18.33 -14.04 5.13
C LEU A 80 -19.01 -12.88 5.89
N ASN A 81 -18.36 -11.73 5.94
CA ASN A 81 -18.81 -10.53 6.66
C ASN A 81 -18.85 -10.65 8.19
N ALA A 82 -18.33 -11.73 8.78
CA ALA A 82 -18.17 -11.77 10.22
C ALA A 82 -17.15 -10.71 10.70
N PRO A 83 -17.43 -10.01 11.79
CA PRO A 83 -16.43 -9.11 12.38
C PRO A 83 -15.21 -9.91 12.83
N PRO A 84 -14.01 -9.31 12.83
CA PRO A 84 -12.81 -9.98 13.33
C PRO A 84 -13.03 -10.47 14.76
N SER A 85 -12.56 -11.69 15.05
CA SER A 85 -12.60 -12.25 16.41
C SER A 85 -11.79 -11.38 17.39
N ASP A 86 -12.05 -11.50 18.69
CA ASP A 86 -11.31 -10.75 19.69
C ASP A 86 -9.82 -11.10 19.70
N ALA A 87 -9.46 -12.35 19.39
CA ALA A 87 -8.08 -12.77 19.20
C ALA A 87 -7.45 -12.05 18.00
N ASN A 88 -8.13 -11.99 16.85
CA ASN A 88 -7.64 -11.25 15.68
C ASN A 88 -7.50 -9.76 15.96
N LYS A 89 -8.47 -9.15 16.64
CA LYS A 89 -8.37 -7.73 17.06
C LYS A 89 -7.18 -7.50 18.00
N ALA A 90 -6.92 -8.42 18.94
CA ALA A 90 -5.78 -8.33 19.85
C ALA A 90 -4.45 -8.42 19.10
N ASP A 91 -4.36 -9.33 18.10
CA ASP A 91 -3.18 -9.48 17.26
C ASP A 91 -2.94 -8.24 16.37
N MET A 92 -4.01 -7.69 15.79
CA MET A 92 -3.93 -6.45 15.01
C MET A 92 -3.46 -5.27 15.86
N ARG A 93 -4.01 -5.11 17.08
CA ARG A 93 -3.57 -4.08 18.04
C ARG A 93 -2.11 -4.27 18.44
N ARG A 94 -1.68 -5.51 18.69
CA ARG A 94 -0.28 -5.80 19.01
C ARG A 94 0.64 -5.42 17.85
N MET A 95 0.30 -5.80 16.62
CA MET A 95 1.05 -5.43 15.43
C MET A 95 1.10 -3.91 15.23
N ALA A 96 -0.04 -3.23 15.38
CA ALA A 96 -0.11 -1.78 15.26
C ALA A 96 0.80 -1.07 16.31
N ARG A 97 0.85 -1.57 17.54
CA ARG A 97 1.76 -1.03 18.57
C ARG A 97 3.23 -1.29 18.23
N GLN A 98 3.59 -2.50 17.81
CA GLN A 98 4.97 -2.87 17.47
C GLN A 98 5.52 -2.10 16.28
N LEU A 99 4.68 -1.79 15.30
CA LEU A 99 5.02 -1.06 14.08
C LEU A 99 4.66 0.43 14.14
N ASN A 100 4.32 0.93 15.34
CA ASN A 100 3.89 2.31 15.53
C ASN A 100 2.80 2.75 14.52
N ALA A 101 1.81 1.87 14.29
CA ALA A 101 0.74 2.03 13.29
C ALA A 101 1.24 2.30 11.86
N GLY A 102 2.47 1.93 11.52
CA GLY A 102 3.11 2.15 10.24
C GLY A 102 3.92 3.44 10.14
N PHE A 103 3.88 4.31 11.14
CA PHE A 103 4.62 5.57 11.17
C PHE A 103 6.06 5.32 11.62
N VAL A 104 7.02 5.46 10.69
CA VAL A 104 8.43 5.20 10.95
C VAL A 104 9.20 6.45 11.31
N LYS A 105 8.97 7.55 10.59
CA LYS A 105 9.69 8.81 10.80
C LYS A 105 8.82 10.01 10.45
N VAL A 106 8.88 11.04 11.30
CA VAL A 106 8.30 12.37 11.08
C VAL A 106 9.37 13.38 11.40
N GLU A 107 9.67 14.29 10.48
CA GLU A 107 10.78 15.22 10.61
C GLU A 107 10.50 16.53 9.88
N ARG A 108 11.02 17.65 10.42
CA ARG A 108 11.22 18.88 9.70
C ARG A 108 12.66 18.92 9.20
N LEU A 109 12.84 18.90 7.90
CA LEU A 109 14.14 19.06 7.24
C LEU A 109 14.50 20.54 7.09
N ASP A 110 15.78 20.81 6.80
CA ASP A 110 16.23 22.16 6.47
C ASP A 110 15.44 22.74 5.30
N GLY A 111 15.24 24.08 5.30
CA GLY A 111 14.39 24.75 4.32
C GLY A 111 12.90 24.60 4.59
N ASN A 112 12.52 24.22 5.81
CA ASN A 112 11.13 24.03 6.28
C ASN A 112 10.36 22.99 5.48
N ILE A 113 11.01 21.92 5.08
CA ILE A 113 10.38 20.79 4.36
C ILE A 113 9.98 19.70 5.34
N GLY A 114 8.72 19.27 5.29
CA GLY A 114 8.21 18.16 6.07
C GLY A 114 8.60 16.82 5.44
N TYR A 115 8.91 15.83 6.28
CA TYR A 115 9.14 14.46 5.86
C TYR A 115 8.32 13.50 6.72
N LEU A 116 7.60 12.60 6.07
CA LEU A 116 6.80 11.55 6.69
C LEU A 116 7.08 10.23 6.00
N ARG A 117 7.59 9.23 6.73
CA ARG A 117 7.75 7.87 6.23
C ARG A 117 6.70 6.95 6.83
N LEU A 118 5.94 6.28 5.96
CA LEU A 118 4.95 5.26 6.28
C LEU A 118 5.34 3.94 5.61
N ASP A 119 5.53 2.89 6.41
CA ASP A 119 5.84 1.55 5.88
C ASP A 119 4.58 0.67 5.77
N TYR A 120 3.47 1.06 6.44
CA TYR A 120 2.18 0.37 6.39
C TYR A 120 1.01 1.34 6.57
N PHE A 121 -0.13 0.98 6.04
CA PHE A 121 -1.45 1.57 6.36
C PHE A 121 -2.21 0.60 7.25
N LEU A 122 -1.82 0.49 8.53
CA LEU A 122 -2.42 -0.45 9.45
C LEU A 122 -3.83 -0.01 9.86
N HIS A 123 -4.69 -0.99 10.11
CA HIS A 123 -6.01 -0.76 10.70
C HIS A 123 -5.92 -0.65 12.23
N GLY A 124 -6.72 0.22 12.83
CA GLY A 124 -6.89 0.27 14.29
C GLY A 124 -7.06 1.65 14.88
N ASP A 125 -7.50 1.67 16.14
CA ASP A 125 -7.86 2.88 16.89
C ASP A 125 -6.66 3.82 17.10
N ASP A 126 -5.45 3.27 17.06
CA ASP A 126 -4.21 4.00 17.29
C ASP A 126 -3.72 4.80 16.07
N VAL A 127 -4.27 4.58 14.87
CA VAL A 127 -3.83 5.22 13.62
C VAL A 127 -4.21 6.70 13.59
N GLY A 128 -5.46 7.02 13.88
CA GLY A 128 -5.96 8.40 13.87
C GLY A 128 -5.16 9.35 14.78
N PRO A 129 -4.92 9.03 16.04
CA PRO A 129 -4.09 9.84 16.93
C PRO A 129 -2.66 10.04 16.43
N ARG A 130 -2.03 9.02 15.82
CA ARG A 130 -0.68 9.13 15.26
C ARG A 130 -0.64 9.98 14.00
N ALA A 131 -1.63 9.83 13.14
CA ALA A 131 -1.77 10.70 11.96
C ALA A 131 -1.93 12.16 12.38
N ALA A 132 -2.79 12.44 13.36
CA ALA A 132 -2.98 13.78 13.91
C ALA A 132 -1.68 14.37 14.49
N ALA A 133 -0.94 13.59 15.27
CA ALA A 133 0.34 14.03 15.84
C ALA A 133 1.38 14.33 14.75
N ALA A 134 1.51 13.45 13.75
CA ALA A 134 2.40 13.66 12.61
C ALA A 134 2.03 14.92 11.83
N MET A 135 0.76 15.09 11.49
CA MET A 135 0.29 16.24 10.75
C MET A 135 0.38 17.54 11.55
N THR A 136 0.21 17.50 12.87
CA THR A 136 0.43 18.67 13.75
C THR A 136 1.88 19.11 13.72
N LEU A 137 2.83 18.17 13.78
CA LEU A 137 4.26 18.49 13.69
C LEU A 137 4.64 19.09 12.32
N LEU A 138 3.99 18.60 11.26
CA LEU A 138 4.27 19.02 9.88
C LEU A 138 3.45 20.24 9.42
N ALA A 139 2.46 20.67 10.18
CA ALA A 139 1.50 21.69 9.76
C ALA A 139 2.12 23.01 9.28
N THR A 140 3.25 23.40 9.86
CA THR A 140 3.94 24.67 9.55
C THR A 140 5.04 24.52 8.49
N THR A 141 5.29 23.32 7.98
CA THR A 141 6.24 23.12 6.88
C THR A 141 5.67 23.59 5.54
N ASP A 142 6.52 23.90 4.58
CA ASP A 142 6.13 24.54 3.32
C ASP A 142 5.94 23.56 2.16
N ALA A 143 6.47 22.36 2.28
CA ALA A 143 6.25 21.22 1.39
C ALA A 143 6.36 19.92 2.20
N LEU A 144 5.74 18.85 1.72
CA LEU A 144 5.76 17.52 2.34
C LEU A 144 6.40 16.50 1.39
N ILE A 145 7.34 15.72 1.91
CA ILE A 145 7.84 14.49 1.29
C ILE A 145 7.20 13.31 2.03
N LEU A 146 6.31 12.59 1.36
CA LEU A 146 5.68 11.37 1.85
C LEU A 146 6.45 10.17 1.28
N ASP A 147 7.20 9.48 2.14
CA ASP A 147 8.05 8.36 1.73
C ASP A 147 7.31 7.04 1.86
N LEU A 148 6.94 6.46 0.73
CA LEU A 148 6.28 5.16 0.59
C LEU A 148 7.20 4.09 -0.02
N ARG A 149 8.51 4.34 -0.16
CA ARG A 149 9.44 3.40 -0.81
C ARG A 149 9.49 2.02 -0.14
N GLN A 150 9.21 1.93 1.15
CA GLN A 150 9.15 0.70 1.92
C GLN A 150 7.70 0.38 2.38
N ASN A 151 6.70 0.96 1.74
CA ASN A 151 5.31 0.74 2.14
C ASN A 151 4.76 -0.56 1.54
N HIS A 152 4.35 -1.48 2.40
CA HIS A 152 3.81 -2.79 2.03
C HIS A 152 2.27 -2.82 1.95
N GLY A 153 1.63 -1.67 2.02
CA GLY A 153 0.18 -1.55 1.92
C GLY A 153 -0.56 -1.61 3.25
N GLY A 154 -1.81 -1.98 3.19
CA GLY A 154 -2.69 -2.09 4.35
C GLY A 154 -4.14 -1.74 4.05
N ASP A 155 -4.82 -1.09 5.01
CA ASP A 155 -6.24 -0.80 4.97
C ASP A 155 -6.56 0.44 4.10
N PRO A 156 -7.42 0.33 3.10
CA PRO A 156 -7.88 1.45 2.29
C PRO A 156 -8.52 2.60 3.09
N ALA A 157 -9.17 2.31 4.21
CA ALA A 157 -9.72 3.36 5.07
C ALA A 157 -8.60 4.20 5.72
N THR A 158 -7.46 3.59 6.03
CA THR A 158 -6.27 4.31 6.50
C THR A 158 -5.60 5.09 5.38
N VAL A 159 -5.58 4.56 4.16
CA VAL A 159 -5.16 5.34 2.98
C VAL A 159 -6.03 6.59 2.83
N ALA A 160 -7.35 6.42 2.84
CA ALA A 160 -8.30 7.54 2.75
C ALA A 160 -8.12 8.56 3.89
N LEU A 161 -7.85 8.10 5.12
CA LEU A 161 -7.52 8.97 6.25
C LEU A 161 -6.29 9.84 5.97
N ILE A 162 -5.18 9.25 5.53
CA ILE A 162 -3.95 9.98 5.25
C ILE A 162 -4.12 10.94 4.06
N VAL A 163 -4.76 10.49 2.99
CA VAL A 163 -5.08 11.32 1.82
C VAL A 163 -5.95 12.51 2.23
N SER A 164 -6.92 12.31 3.14
CA SER A 164 -7.82 13.36 3.60
C SER A 164 -7.11 14.54 4.27
N TYR A 165 -5.97 14.31 4.93
CA TYR A 165 -5.17 15.40 5.49
C TYR A 165 -4.61 16.35 4.41
N LEU A 166 -4.50 15.89 3.18
CA LEU A 166 -3.92 16.65 2.07
C LEU A 166 -4.96 17.50 1.32
N TYR A 167 -6.21 17.49 1.76
CA TYR A 167 -7.31 18.26 1.16
C TYR A 167 -7.99 19.16 2.19
N ASP A 168 -8.70 20.16 1.71
CA ASP A 168 -9.54 21.02 2.55
C ASP A 168 -10.66 20.23 3.24
N ALA A 169 -11.16 20.71 4.37
CA ALA A 169 -12.23 20.07 5.14
C ALA A 169 -13.55 19.94 4.37
N TYR A 170 -13.79 20.84 3.44
CA TYR A 170 -15.00 20.86 2.64
C TYR A 170 -14.84 20.24 1.25
N ALA A 171 -13.65 19.72 0.93
CA ALA A 171 -13.41 19.05 -0.33
C ALA A 171 -13.98 17.63 -0.26
N GLU A 172 -15.03 17.36 -1.01
CA GLU A 172 -15.59 16.02 -1.21
C GLU A 172 -14.89 15.37 -2.41
N VAL A 173 -13.74 14.72 -2.16
CA VAL A 173 -12.96 14.07 -3.19
C VAL A 173 -13.18 12.57 -3.15
N HIS A 174 -13.63 12.00 -4.27
CA HIS A 174 -13.73 10.55 -4.45
C HIS A 174 -12.33 9.99 -4.71
N ILE A 175 -11.82 9.21 -3.77
CA ILE A 175 -10.44 8.73 -3.77
C ILE A 175 -10.32 7.44 -4.57
N ASN A 176 -11.08 6.39 -4.16
CA ASN A 176 -11.00 5.05 -4.74
C ASN A 176 -12.30 4.27 -4.51
N ASP A 177 -12.54 3.27 -5.34
CA ASP A 177 -13.57 2.25 -5.16
C ASP A 177 -12.91 0.89 -5.00
N ILE A 178 -13.48 0.02 -4.14
CA ILE A 178 -13.11 -1.39 -4.08
C ILE A 178 -14.35 -2.24 -4.29
N TYR A 179 -14.38 -2.94 -5.43
CA TYR A 179 -15.36 -3.96 -5.70
C TYR A 179 -14.98 -5.25 -4.97
N ASP A 180 -15.93 -5.89 -4.30
CA ASP A 180 -15.78 -7.18 -3.64
C ASP A 180 -16.74 -8.20 -4.25
N ARG A 181 -16.19 -9.26 -4.86
CA ARG A 181 -16.97 -10.29 -5.55
C ARG A 181 -17.85 -11.11 -4.62
N PRO A 182 -17.40 -11.59 -3.43
CA PRO A 182 -18.23 -12.40 -2.55
C PRO A 182 -19.54 -11.76 -2.13
N THR A 183 -19.56 -10.44 -2.02
CA THR A 183 -20.73 -9.66 -1.62
C THR A 183 -21.41 -8.94 -2.80
N ASP A 184 -20.81 -9.01 -4.00
CA ASP A 184 -21.20 -8.27 -5.19
C ASP A 184 -21.47 -6.79 -4.88
N SER A 185 -20.57 -6.17 -4.16
CA SER A 185 -20.71 -4.80 -3.69
C SER A 185 -19.47 -3.97 -3.96
N THR A 186 -19.66 -2.65 -4.03
CA THR A 186 -18.56 -1.69 -4.17
C THR A 186 -18.55 -0.77 -2.97
N ARG A 187 -17.42 -0.73 -2.29
CA ARG A 187 -17.16 0.22 -1.21
C ARG A 187 -16.42 1.43 -1.78
N GLN A 188 -16.97 2.61 -1.56
CA GLN A 188 -16.37 3.88 -1.97
C GLN A 188 -15.55 4.51 -0.85
N PHE A 189 -14.43 5.10 -1.21
CA PHE A 189 -13.56 5.84 -0.30
C PHE A 189 -13.50 7.30 -0.72
N TRP A 190 -13.86 8.18 0.21
CA TRP A 190 -13.93 9.62 0.03
C TRP A 190 -13.07 10.32 1.07
N THR A 191 -12.72 11.58 0.83
CA THR A 191 -12.09 12.43 1.84
C THR A 191 -13.01 12.60 3.05
N LEU A 192 -12.40 12.57 4.23
CA LEU A 192 -13.10 12.72 5.51
C LEU A 192 -13.24 14.22 5.83
N SER A 193 -14.44 14.70 6.09
CA SER A 193 -14.70 16.09 6.47
C SER A 193 -14.19 16.42 7.87
N ALA A 194 -14.27 15.47 8.82
CA ALA A 194 -13.79 15.64 10.19
C ALA A 194 -12.49 14.84 10.40
N LEU A 195 -11.41 15.54 10.76
CA LEU A 195 -10.12 14.97 11.13
C LEU A 195 -9.58 15.64 12.37
N PRO A 196 -8.93 14.92 13.27
CA PRO A 196 -8.21 15.54 14.37
C PRO A 196 -6.94 16.23 13.87
N GLY A 197 -6.66 17.45 14.30
CA GLY A 197 -5.46 18.19 13.94
C GLY A 197 -5.56 18.96 12.62
N PRO A 198 -4.47 19.61 12.22
CA PRO A 198 -4.44 20.50 11.05
C PRO A 198 -4.35 19.72 9.73
N ARG A 199 -4.86 20.32 8.66
CA ARG A 199 -4.75 19.81 7.28
C ARG A 199 -3.56 20.42 6.55
N TYR A 200 -3.20 19.80 5.44
CA TYR A 200 -2.08 20.16 4.58
C TYR A 200 -2.55 20.41 3.13
N ALA A 201 -3.63 21.19 2.96
CA ALA A 201 -4.37 21.28 1.70
C ALA A 201 -3.60 21.98 0.56
N ASP A 202 -3.03 23.16 0.81
CA ASP A 202 -2.54 24.07 -0.24
C ASP A 202 -1.03 24.03 -0.48
N LYS A 203 -0.35 23.03 0.06
CA LYS A 203 1.10 22.91 0.01
C LYS A 203 1.55 21.80 -0.92
N PRO A 204 2.73 21.93 -1.57
CA PRO A 204 3.27 20.90 -2.42
C PRO A 204 3.48 19.58 -1.65
N VAL A 205 3.16 18.45 -2.31
CA VAL A 205 3.40 17.11 -1.80
C VAL A 205 4.18 16.31 -2.84
N TYR A 206 5.24 15.68 -2.39
CA TYR A 206 6.07 14.75 -3.16
C TYR A 206 5.95 13.36 -2.55
N VAL A 207 5.62 12.36 -3.37
CA VAL A 207 5.50 10.98 -2.91
C VAL A 207 6.67 10.18 -3.46
N LEU A 208 7.41 9.50 -2.57
CA LEU A 208 8.51 8.64 -2.98
C LEU A 208 8.04 7.21 -3.16
N THR A 209 8.35 6.60 -4.31
CA THR A 209 7.99 5.23 -4.65
C THR A 209 9.21 4.37 -4.98
N SER A 210 9.07 3.05 -4.82
CA SER A 210 10.06 2.05 -5.26
C SER A 210 9.36 0.79 -5.74
N GLY A 211 10.09 -0.17 -6.29
CA GLY A 211 9.59 -1.50 -6.62
C GLY A 211 9.05 -2.30 -5.42
N GLN A 212 9.30 -1.85 -4.19
CA GLN A 212 8.76 -2.44 -2.95
C GLN A 212 7.47 -1.77 -2.46
N THR A 213 7.14 -0.59 -2.97
CA THR A 213 5.83 0.04 -2.72
C THR A 213 4.74 -0.88 -3.26
N PHE A 214 3.81 -1.34 -2.41
CA PHE A 214 2.86 -2.38 -2.78
C PHE A 214 1.47 -2.16 -2.19
N SER A 215 0.41 -2.67 -2.89
CA SER A 215 -0.98 -2.70 -2.39
C SER A 215 -1.48 -1.31 -1.96
N GLY A 216 -1.94 -1.12 -0.70
CA GLY A 216 -2.37 0.19 -0.19
C GLY A 216 -1.32 1.30 -0.29
N GLY A 217 -0.01 0.96 -0.38
CA GLY A 217 1.05 1.93 -0.69
C GLY A 217 0.95 2.46 -2.11
N GLU A 218 0.62 1.56 -3.05
CA GLU A 218 0.37 1.91 -4.44
C GLU A 218 -0.95 2.66 -4.61
N GLU A 219 -1.99 2.25 -3.85
CA GLU A 219 -3.28 2.96 -3.80
C GLU A 219 -3.06 4.43 -3.44
N CYS A 220 -2.37 4.70 -2.34
CA CYS A 220 -2.06 6.06 -1.90
C CYS A 220 -1.31 6.85 -3.00
N ALA A 221 -0.29 6.27 -3.61
CA ALA A 221 0.48 6.89 -4.68
C ALA A 221 -0.38 7.16 -5.93
N TYR A 222 -1.13 6.15 -6.38
CA TYR A 222 -1.97 6.23 -7.58
C TYR A 222 -3.08 7.26 -7.43
N ASP A 223 -3.76 7.25 -6.29
CA ASP A 223 -4.84 8.19 -6.01
C ASP A 223 -4.33 9.63 -5.97
N LEU A 224 -3.22 9.89 -5.27
CA LEU A 224 -2.62 11.22 -5.22
C LEU A 224 -2.13 11.71 -6.59
N GLN A 225 -1.65 10.81 -7.44
CA GLN A 225 -1.23 11.13 -8.81
C GLN A 225 -2.43 11.44 -9.71
N THR A 226 -3.43 10.56 -9.75
CA THR A 226 -4.59 10.72 -10.62
C THR A 226 -5.44 11.93 -10.25
N LEU A 227 -5.50 12.26 -8.96
CA LEU A 227 -6.12 13.46 -8.43
C LEU A 227 -5.23 14.72 -8.56
N LYS A 228 -4.03 14.60 -9.13
CA LYS A 228 -3.03 15.69 -9.30
C LYS A 228 -2.69 16.40 -7.99
N ARG A 229 -2.74 15.66 -6.86
CA ARG A 229 -2.48 16.21 -5.54
C ARG A 229 -1.00 16.15 -5.15
N ALA A 230 -0.26 15.20 -5.71
CA ALA A 230 1.16 15.05 -5.43
C ALA A 230 1.95 14.75 -6.71
N THR A 231 3.27 15.01 -6.66
CA THR A 231 4.23 14.58 -7.66
C THR A 231 4.92 13.30 -7.18
N LEU A 232 4.85 12.23 -7.95
CA LEU A 232 5.48 10.95 -7.65
C LEU A 232 6.92 10.92 -8.18
N ILE A 233 7.85 10.49 -7.32
CA ILE A 233 9.29 10.45 -7.64
C ILE A 233 9.86 9.10 -7.20
N GLY A 234 10.56 8.40 -8.10
CA GLY A 234 11.19 7.12 -7.78
C GLY A 234 11.08 6.08 -8.87
N GLU A 235 10.82 4.85 -8.49
CA GLU A 235 10.66 3.70 -9.38
C GLU A 235 9.18 3.34 -9.57
N VAL A 236 8.90 2.56 -10.62
CA VAL A 236 7.60 1.90 -10.79
C VAL A 236 7.35 0.96 -9.62
N THR A 237 6.13 0.96 -9.10
CA THR A 237 5.76 0.18 -7.92
C THR A 237 5.50 -1.30 -8.23
N GLY A 238 5.17 -2.09 -7.22
CA GLY A 238 5.10 -3.54 -7.31
C GLY A 238 4.00 -4.12 -8.20
N GLY A 239 2.88 -3.43 -8.39
CA GLY A 239 1.76 -3.87 -9.25
C GLY A 239 0.80 -4.85 -8.58
N GLY A 240 0.23 -4.48 -7.42
CA GLY A 240 -0.79 -5.27 -6.73
C GLY A 240 -1.98 -4.42 -6.31
N ALA A 241 -3.10 -4.52 -7.04
CA ALA A 241 -4.32 -3.74 -6.81
C ALA A 241 -5.51 -4.58 -6.30
N ASN A 242 -5.37 -5.90 -6.27
CA ASN A 242 -6.46 -6.79 -5.91
C ASN A 242 -6.50 -7.05 -4.41
N ALA A 243 -7.48 -6.49 -3.73
CA ALA A 243 -7.69 -6.65 -2.29
C ALA A 243 -8.19 -8.06 -1.95
N GLY A 244 -7.81 -8.58 -0.78
CA GLY A 244 -8.26 -9.90 -0.33
C GLY A 244 -7.70 -10.28 1.03
N GLY A 245 -7.66 -11.58 1.29
CA GLY A 245 -7.18 -12.09 2.56
C GLY A 245 -6.72 -13.56 2.51
N PRO A 246 -6.11 -14.05 3.60
CA PRO A 246 -5.75 -15.45 3.71
C PRO A 246 -7.00 -16.30 3.90
N VAL A 247 -7.07 -17.42 3.15
CA VAL A 247 -8.13 -18.43 3.22
C VAL A 247 -7.48 -19.78 3.55
N LYS A 248 -8.05 -20.52 4.48
CA LYS A 248 -7.58 -21.86 4.83
C LYS A 248 -7.83 -22.82 3.67
N VAL A 249 -6.78 -23.50 3.22
CA VAL A 249 -6.84 -24.51 2.13
C VAL A 249 -6.32 -25.88 2.56
N GLY A 250 -5.89 -26.00 3.79
CA GLY A 250 -5.43 -27.22 4.42
C GLY A 250 -5.10 -26.97 5.89
N THR A 251 -4.83 -28.04 6.67
CA THR A 251 -4.59 -27.91 8.13
C THR A 251 -3.48 -26.90 8.44
N HIS A 252 -2.42 -26.88 7.63
CA HIS A 252 -1.24 -26.04 7.82
C HIS A 252 -0.99 -25.08 6.65
N PHE A 253 -1.99 -24.89 5.78
CA PHE A 253 -1.83 -24.07 4.58
C PHE A 253 -2.94 -23.04 4.46
N SER A 254 -2.54 -21.83 4.11
CA SER A 254 -3.44 -20.74 3.70
C SER A 254 -3.02 -20.20 2.36
N LEU A 255 -4.00 -19.84 1.54
CA LEU A 255 -3.81 -19.12 0.28
C LEU A 255 -4.34 -17.71 0.45
N PHE A 256 -3.56 -16.68 0.15
CA PHE A 256 -4.11 -15.34 -0.01
C PHE A 256 -4.92 -15.32 -1.29
N VAL A 257 -6.23 -15.12 -1.16
CA VAL A 257 -7.16 -15.06 -2.29
C VAL A 257 -7.63 -13.61 -2.45
N PRO A 258 -7.28 -12.94 -3.55
CA PRO A 258 -7.83 -11.65 -3.90
C PRO A 258 -9.34 -11.77 -4.18
N THR A 259 -10.17 -11.18 -3.33
CA THR A 259 -11.63 -11.22 -3.43
C THR A 259 -12.20 -9.97 -4.09
N GLY A 260 -11.42 -8.88 -4.07
CA GLY A 260 -11.81 -7.59 -4.60
C GLY A 260 -10.74 -6.97 -5.48
N ARG A 261 -11.11 -5.89 -6.13
CA ARG A 261 -10.22 -5.10 -6.99
C ARG A 261 -10.47 -3.61 -6.78
N ALA A 262 -9.40 -2.84 -6.82
CA ALA A 262 -9.50 -1.38 -6.86
C ALA A 262 -10.04 -0.91 -8.20
N VAL A 263 -10.84 0.17 -8.20
CA VAL A 263 -11.32 0.88 -9.39
C VAL A 263 -11.20 2.38 -9.14
N ASN A 264 -10.15 2.99 -9.66
CA ASN A 264 -9.96 4.42 -9.46
C ASN A 264 -11.05 5.23 -10.17
N PRO A 265 -11.70 6.20 -9.50
CA PRO A 265 -12.84 6.94 -10.05
C PRO A 265 -12.50 7.84 -11.24
N VAL A 266 -11.21 8.23 -11.40
CA VAL A 266 -10.74 9.07 -12.51
C VAL A 266 -10.41 8.23 -13.74
N THR A 267 -9.57 7.20 -13.57
CA THR A 267 -9.03 6.40 -14.69
C THR A 267 -9.92 5.21 -15.06
N LYS A 268 -10.87 4.83 -14.18
CA LYS A 268 -11.72 3.63 -14.31
C LYS A 268 -10.94 2.31 -14.37
N THR A 269 -9.69 2.34 -13.97
CA THR A 269 -8.77 1.19 -13.92
C THR A 269 -7.96 1.21 -12.62
N ASN A 270 -6.90 0.40 -12.56
CA ASN A 270 -6.00 0.32 -11.42
C ASN A 270 -4.56 -0.01 -11.87
N TRP A 271 -3.68 -0.29 -10.93
CA TRP A 271 -2.24 -0.58 -11.12
C TRP A 271 -1.88 -2.07 -11.12
N GLU A 272 -2.87 -2.99 -11.16
CA GLU A 272 -2.59 -4.43 -11.14
C GLU A 272 -1.67 -4.85 -12.27
N GLY A 273 -0.63 -5.60 -11.95
CA GLY A 273 0.34 -6.16 -12.89
C GLY A 273 1.34 -5.16 -13.50
N VAL A 274 1.01 -3.86 -13.49
CA VAL A 274 1.83 -2.80 -14.16
C VAL A 274 2.54 -1.87 -13.18
N GLY A 275 2.03 -1.73 -11.95
CA GLY A 275 2.50 -0.77 -10.97
C GLY A 275 2.11 0.68 -11.27
N VAL A 276 2.41 1.56 -10.33
CA VAL A 276 2.24 3.01 -10.48
C VAL A 276 3.53 3.58 -11.03
N LYS A 277 3.44 4.22 -12.19
CA LYS A 277 4.59 4.86 -12.84
C LYS A 277 4.80 6.25 -12.24
N PRO A 278 6.01 6.58 -11.73
CA PRO A 278 6.27 7.91 -11.17
C PRO A 278 6.29 9.00 -12.25
N ASP A 279 5.98 10.24 -11.85
CA ASP A 279 6.09 11.42 -12.72
C ASP A 279 7.55 11.76 -13.02
N ILE A 280 8.43 11.54 -12.04
CA ILE A 280 9.87 11.71 -12.17
C ILE A 280 10.54 10.38 -11.87
N ALA A 281 10.97 9.68 -12.91
CA ALA A 281 11.65 8.41 -12.81
C ALA A 281 13.10 8.59 -12.31
N THR A 282 13.44 7.86 -11.24
CA THR A 282 14.81 7.78 -10.69
C THR A 282 14.93 6.50 -9.87
N THR A 283 16.13 6.18 -9.38
CA THR A 283 16.30 5.03 -8.49
C THR A 283 15.67 5.31 -7.11
N ALA A 284 15.25 4.25 -6.40
CA ALA A 284 14.75 4.38 -5.04
C ALA A 284 15.75 5.08 -4.10
N ALA A 285 17.03 4.88 -4.30
CA ALA A 285 18.09 5.53 -3.53
C ALA A 285 18.13 7.04 -3.75
N GLN A 286 17.95 7.50 -4.99
CA GLN A 286 18.01 8.91 -5.37
C GLN A 286 16.69 9.66 -5.20
N ALA A 287 15.57 8.95 -5.00
CA ALA A 287 14.24 9.54 -4.96
C ALA A 287 14.11 10.62 -3.87
N PHE A 288 14.68 10.38 -2.69
CA PHE A 288 14.64 11.35 -1.60
C PHE A 288 15.38 12.65 -1.96
N ASP A 289 16.61 12.56 -2.43
CA ASP A 289 17.41 13.73 -2.79
C ASP A 289 16.77 14.51 -3.94
N THR A 290 16.19 13.80 -4.91
CA THR A 290 15.46 14.41 -6.03
C THR A 290 14.24 15.19 -5.54
N ALA A 291 13.41 14.61 -4.67
CA ALA A 291 12.24 15.28 -4.10
C ALA A 291 12.63 16.47 -3.23
N TYR A 292 13.64 16.27 -2.39
CA TYR A 292 14.13 17.31 -1.49
C TYR A 292 14.70 18.51 -2.27
N LEU A 293 15.48 18.25 -3.32
CA LEU A 293 15.98 19.28 -4.23
C LEU A 293 14.84 20.05 -4.92
N GLN A 294 13.81 19.36 -5.38
CA GLN A 294 12.60 19.98 -5.98
C GLN A 294 11.90 20.90 -4.97
N ALA A 295 11.67 20.39 -3.75
CA ALA A 295 11.02 21.15 -2.68
C ALA A 295 11.81 22.40 -2.31
N LEU A 296 13.12 22.29 -2.11
CA LEU A 296 14.01 23.41 -1.78
C LEU A 296 14.04 24.48 -2.90
N ARG A 297 14.11 24.03 -4.16
CA ARG A 297 14.08 24.95 -5.32
C ARG A 297 12.75 25.67 -5.44
N ALA A 298 11.63 24.99 -5.19
CA ALA A 298 10.32 25.61 -5.18
C ALA A 298 10.21 26.64 -4.04
N GLN A 299 10.66 26.29 -2.86
CA GLN A 299 10.65 27.18 -1.68
C GLN A 299 11.58 28.39 -1.90
N ARG A 300 12.77 28.20 -2.46
CA ARG A 300 13.72 29.28 -2.75
C ARG A 300 13.16 30.35 -3.69
N LYS A 301 12.24 30.00 -4.59
CA LYS A 301 11.54 30.95 -5.48
C LYS A 301 10.47 31.77 -4.75
N ARG A 302 9.97 31.30 -3.61
CA ARG A 302 8.85 31.92 -2.87
C ARG A 302 9.30 32.90 -1.79
N ILE A 303 10.56 32.82 -1.36
CA ILE A 303 11.09 33.61 -0.27
C ILE A 303 12.28 34.47 -0.73
N THR A 304 12.44 35.65 -0.12
CA THR A 304 13.64 36.46 -0.27
C THR A 304 14.52 36.33 0.99
N ALA A 305 15.81 36.68 0.85
CA ALA A 305 16.72 36.72 1.99
C ALA A 305 16.33 37.85 2.99
N GLN A 306 15.60 38.84 2.56
CA GLN A 306 15.11 39.94 3.41
C GLN A 306 13.91 39.50 4.24
N ASP A 307 12.96 38.77 3.63
CA ASP A 307 11.73 38.35 4.30
C ASP A 307 11.96 37.18 5.31
N ALA A 308 12.89 36.29 4.99
CA ALA A 308 13.16 35.11 5.80
C ALA A 308 14.67 34.75 5.81
N PRO A 309 15.52 35.54 6.46
CA PRO A 309 16.99 35.39 6.37
C PRO A 309 17.52 34.06 6.95
N HIS A 310 16.86 33.52 7.98
CA HIS A 310 17.24 32.22 8.56
C HIS A 310 16.91 31.09 7.59
N LEU A 311 15.69 31.05 7.11
CA LEU A 311 15.19 30.02 6.19
C LEU A 311 15.96 30.05 4.85
N SER A 312 16.26 31.25 4.33
CA SER A 312 17.07 31.41 3.13
C SER A 312 18.45 30.77 3.27
N ARG A 313 19.13 30.94 4.44
CA ARG A 313 20.41 30.30 4.73
C ARG A 313 20.32 28.79 4.83
N GLU A 314 19.27 28.26 5.50
CA GLU A 314 19.01 26.82 5.56
C GLU A 314 18.89 26.22 4.16
N ILE A 315 18.06 26.85 3.29
CA ILE A 315 17.85 26.39 1.91
C ILE A 315 19.15 26.39 1.13
N ASP A 316 19.91 27.49 1.18
CA ASP A 316 21.17 27.61 0.44
C ASP A 316 22.22 26.60 0.92
N GLN A 317 22.25 26.30 2.22
CA GLN A 317 23.11 25.25 2.78
C GLN A 317 22.69 23.86 2.33
N ALA A 318 21.41 23.52 2.41
CA ALA A 318 20.86 22.22 1.98
C ALA A 318 21.09 22.00 0.47
N LEU A 319 20.89 23.02 -0.36
CA LEU A 319 21.16 22.96 -1.80
C LEU A 319 22.66 22.69 -2.09
N ARG A 320 23.57 23.34 -1.36
CA ARG A 320 25.02 23.05 -1.49
C ARG A 320 25.38 21.64 -1.08
N THR A 321 24.78 21.11 -0.02
CA THR A 321 25.03 19.73 0.44
C THR A 321 24.57 18.72 -0.60
N LEU A 322 23.34 18.85 -1.12
CA LEU A 322 22.80 17.97 -2.15
C LEU A 322 23.59 18.03 -3.48
N SER A 323 24.15 19.19 -3.83
CA SER A 323 24.96 19.31 -5.05
C SER A 323 26.36 18.68 -4.97
N ARG A 324 26.80 18.28 -3.78
CA ARG A 324 28.11 17.61 -3.52
C ARG A 324 27.99 16.10 -3.39
N THR A 325 26.78 15.58 -3.25
CA THR A 325 26.52 14.14 -3.25
C THR A 325 26.58 13.64 -4.70
N PRO A 326 27.47 12.69 -5.04
CA PRO A 326 27.74 12.23 -6.40
C PRO A 326 26.55 11.51 -7.04
#